data_5ed8e8cf736f808d8ac91737069ea786
#
_entry.id   5ed8e8cf736f808d8ac91737069ea786
#
_cell.length_a   1.000
_cell.length_b   1.000
_cell.length_c   1.000
_cell.angle_alpha   90.00
_cell.angle_beta   90.00
_cell.angle_gamma   90.00
#
_symmetry.space_group_name_H-M   'P 1'
#
loop_
_entity.id
_entity.type
_entity.pdbx_description
1 polymer ?
#
loop_
_entity_poly.entity_id
_entity_poly.type
_entity_poly.pdbx_seq_one_letter_code
_entity_poly.pdbx_strand_id
1 'polypeptide(L)'
;LLDNDRGLKEKELGIKKVDLEQLQHHQENTKEQIFSTQGELEILRQILAEENRKLDARKNEYDLLKSLIDSMEGYPDSVKFLHNNSNWNHHSPILSDVLYVNEEYRTALENVLEPYLSYYVVNDLQEGLQAVHLLDENKKGKANFFLLNKFAEQQVDISAHQLEGAIPALSVVEVEERYRRLAEHLLGNVFIADSEDALQNSNGFVVIEKNGKYVKGKYSLTGGSVGLIEGKKIGRVKNLEKLQEETGVQS
;
A
#
# COMPACT_ATOMS: atom_id res chain seq x y z
N LEU A 1 16.46 71.71 -57.05
CA LEU A 1 17.27 71.08 -55.98
C LEU A 1 16.46 70.87 -54.69
N LEU A 2 15.81 71.88 -54.14
CA LEU A 2 15.04 71.78 -52.87
C LEU A 2 13.83 70.92 -52.93
N ASP A 3 13.09 70.83 -54.02
CA ASP A 3 11.90 69.96 -54.17
C ASP A 3 12.29 68.49 -54.26
N ASN A 4 13.43 68.16 -54.86
CA ASN A 4 13.92 66.80 -54.94
C ASN A 4 14.40 66.23 -53.57
N ASP A 5 15.05 67.15 -52.79
CA ASP A 5 15.50 66.84 -51.43
C ASP A 5 14.31 66.62 -50.48
N ARG A 6 13.27 67.44 -50.64
CA ARG A 6 12.02 67.29 -49.89
C ARG A 6 11.31 65.95 -50.20
N GLY A 7 11.19 65.57 -51.45
CA GLY A 7 10.58 64.34 -51.87
C GLY A 7 11.33 63.07 -51.37
N LEU A 8 12.68 63.16 -51.32
CA LEU A 8 13.50 62.07 -50.74
C LEU A 8 13.31 61.93 -49.25
N LYS A 9 13.27 63.03 -48.52
CA LYS A 9 12.99 62.98 -47.05
C LYS A 9 11.61 62.53 -46.71
N GLU A 10 10.61 62.89 -47.50
CA GLU A 10 9.23 62.37 -47.30
C GLU A 10 9.15 60.86 -47.50
N LYS A 11 9.84 60.27 -48.46
CA LYS A 11 9.96 58.82 -48.65
C LYS A 11 10.68 58.14 -47.51
N GLU A 12 11.81 58.68 -47.06
CA GLU A 12 12.55 58.20 -45.89
C GLU A 12 11.67 58.21 -44.63
N LEU A 13 10.94 59.30 -44.42
CA LEU A 13 10.01 59.41 -43.31
C LEU A 13 8.88 58.34 -43.36
N GLY A 14 8.37 58.09 -44.58
CA GLY A 14 7.36 57.06 -44.78
C GLY A 14 7.90 55.67 -44.46
N ILE A 15 9.11 55.33 -44.91
CA ILE A 15 9.74 54.04 -44.57
C ILE A 15 9.94 53.91 -43.05
N LYS A 16 10.53 54.93 -42.41
CA LYS A 16 10.77 54.88 -40.97
C LYS A 16 9.49 54.81 -40.13
N LYS A 17 8.37 55.34 -40.59
CA LYS A 17 7.07 55.17 -39.92
C LYS A 17 6.60 53.76 -39.99
N VAL A 18 6.69 53.09 -41.15
CA VAL A 18 6.34 51.68 -41.32
C VAL A 18 7.22 50.78 -40.45
N ASP A 19 8.54 51.03 -40.45
CA ASP A 19 9.48 50.28 -39.60
C ASP A 19 9.13 50.43 -38.10
N LEU A 20 8.78 51.68 -37.68
CA LEU A 20 8.37 51.93 -36.31
C LEU A 20 7.11 51.17 -35.93
N GLU A 21 6.09 51.15 -36.76
CA GLU A 21 4.85 50.42 -36.55
C GLU A 21 5.11 48.91 -36.46
N GLN A 22 5.97 48.37 -37.32
CA GLN A 22 6.36 46.96 -37.28
C GLN A 22 7.09 46.60 -35.98
N LEU A 23 8.04 47.46 -35.55
CA LEU A 23 8.75 47.26 -34.30
C LEU A 23 7.85 47.35 -33.08
N GLN A 24 6.89 48.28 -33.08
CA GLN A 24 5.90 48.40 -32.02
C GLN A 24 5.02 47.14 -31.93
N HIS A 25 4.53 46.67 -33.07
CA HIS A 25 3.74 45.43 -33.12
C HIS A 25 4.56 44.22 -32.65
N HIS A 26 5.81 44.12 -33.07
CA HIS A 26 6.67 43.03 -32.63
C HIS A 26 6.95 43.10 -31.11
N GLN A 27 7.15 44.31 -30.58
CA GLN A 27 7.34 44.53 -29.15
C GLN A 27 6.09 44.09 -28.34
N GLU A 28 4.90 44.39 -28.85
CA GLU A 28 3.64 44.05 -28.19
C GLU A 28 3.42 42.53 -28.17
N ASN A 29 3.61 41.88 -29.30
CA ASN A 29 3.54 40.40 -29.40
C ASN A 29 4.56 39.73 -28.48
N THR A 30 5.78 40.25 -28.40
CA THR A 30 6.81 39.69 -27.51
C THR A 30 6.45 39.89 -26.04
N LYS A 31 5.85 41.01 -25.65
CA LYS A 31 5.35 41.19 -24.27
C LYS A 31 4.24 40.21 -23.92
N GLU A 32 3.30 39.98 -24.84
CA GLU A 32 2.23 39.00 -24.63
C GLU A 32 2.78 37.60 -24.48
N GLN A 33 3.75 37.19 -25.29
CA GLN A 33 4.43 35.91 -25.16
C GLN A 33 5.16 35.76 -23.82
N ILE A 34 5.87 36.80 -23.37
CA ILE A 34 6.54 36.79 -22.06
C ILE A 34 5.51 36.59 -20.94
N PHE A 35 4.41 37.32 -20.98
CA PHE A 35 3.36 37.24 -19.97
C PHE A 35 2.71 35.86 -19.94
N SER A 36 2.38 35.29 -21.09
CA SER A 36 1.86 33.92 -21.21
C SER A 36 2.84 32.87 -20.66
N THR A 37 4.10 32.95 -21.07
CA THR A 37 5.16 32.02 -20.63
C THR A 37 5.42 32.13 -19.11
N GLN A 38 5.35 33.33 -18.55
CA GLN A 38 5.46 33.52 -17.10
C GLN A 38 4.29 32.85 -16.35
N GLY A 39 3.07 32.97 -16.89
CA GLY A 39 1.90 32.29 -16.34
C GLY A 39 2.05 30.76 -16.36
N GLU A 40 2.47 30.20 -17.49
CA GLU A 40 2.73 28.76 -17.62
C GLU A 40 3.81 28.27 -16.66
N LEU A 41 4.88 29.05 -16.50
CA LEU A 41 5.98 28.73 -15.60
C LEU A 41 5.52 28.70 -14.13
N GLU A 42 4.63 29.59 -13.73
CA GLU A 42 4.08 29.61 -12.37
C GLU A 42 3.19 28.38 -12.11
N ILE A 43 2.35 28.00 -13.08
CA ILE A 43 1.54 26.77 -12.99
C ILE A 43 2.44 25.54 -12.87
N LEU A 44 3.47 25.43 -13.70
CA LEU A 44 4.42 24.31 -13.65
C LEU A 44 5.16 24.23 -12.32
N ARG A 45 5.54 25.36 -11.74
CA ARG A 45 6.15 25.41 -10.40
C ARG A 45 5.22 24.89 -9.31
N GLN A 46 3.94 25.23 -9.37
CA GLN A 46 2.95 24.74 -8.43
C GLN A 46 2.76 23.23 -8.56
N ILE A 47 2.63 22.72 -9.77
CA ILE A 47 2.54 21.28 -10.05
C ILE A 47 3.78 20.56 -9.52
N LEU A 48 4.97 21.08 -9.82
CA LEU A 48 6.23 20.48 -9.36
C LEU A 48 6.32 20.43 -7.83
N ALA A 49 5.89 21.50 -7.16
CA ALA A 49 5.88 21.54 -5.70
C ALA A 49 4.91 20.52 -5.09
N GLU A 50 3.76 20.31 -5.72
CA GLU A 50 2.79 19.30 -5.28
C GLU A 50 3.32 17.87 -5.49
N GLU A 51 3.88 17.58 -6.66
CA GLU A 51 4.46 16.27 -6.95
C GLU A 51 5.66 15.96 -6.04
N ASN A 52 6.50 16.92 -5.74
CA ASN A 52 7.59 16.75 -4.77
C ASN A 52 7.06 16.41 -3.37
N ARG A 53 5.99 17.05 -2.90
CA ARG A 53 5.36 16.71 -1.61
C ARG A 53 4.84 15.27 -1.59
N LYS A 54 4.21 14.82 -2.69
CA LYS A 54 3.74 13.44 -2.82
C LYS A 54 4.91 12.45 -2.78
N LEU A 55 5.99 12.77 -3.49
CA LEU A 55 7.20 11.94 -3.51
C LEU A 55 7.84 11.85 -2.12
N ASP A 56 7.96 12.97 -1.42
CA ASP A 56 8.51 12.99 -0.06
C ASP A 56 7.64 12.18 0.92
N ALA A 57 6.32 12.26 0.81
CA ALA A 57 5.41 11.45 1.61
C ALA A 57 5.61 9.95 1.36
N ARG A 58 5.75 9.53 0.09
CA ARG A 58 6.02 8.13 -0.27
C ARG A 58 7.39 7.64 0.21
N LYS A 59 8.42 8.48 0.14
CA LYS A 59 9.74 8.15 0.70
C LYS A 59 9.69 7.95 2.21
N ASN A 60 9.01 8.82 2.93
CA ASN A 60 8.83 8.68 4.38
C ASN A 60 8.07 7.40 4.74
N GLU A 61 7.05 7.04 3.95
CA GLU A 61 6.31 5.78 4.12
C GLU A 61 7.22 4.56 3.87
N TYR A 62 8.06 4.62 2.82
CA TYR A 62 9.05 3.59 2.53
C TYR A 62 10.04 3.40 3.70
N ASP A 63 10.62 4.48 4.20
CA ASP A 63 11.59 4.44 5.30
C ASP A 63 10.97 3.88 6.59
N LEU A 64 9.73 4.29 6.89
CA LEU A 64 8.99 3.75 8.02
C LEU A 64 8.74 2.24 7.86
N LEU A 65 8.23 1.82 6.70
CA LEU A 65 7.92 0.41 6.44
C LEU A 65 9.18 -0.45 6.47
N LYS A 66 10.28 0.03 5.90
CA LYS A 66 11.59 -0.63 5.96
C LYS A 66 12.07 -0.81 7.40
N SER A 67 11.98 0.23 8.22
CA SER A 67 12.33 0.16 9.64
C SER A 67 11.47 -0.85 10.40
N LEU A 68 10.17 -0.92 10.13
CA LEU A 68 9.26 -1.89 10.74
C LEU A 68 9.59 -3.34 10.34
N ILE A 69 10.03 -3.56 9.10
CA ILE A 69 10.47 -4.87 8.62
C ILE A 69 11.79 -5.26 9.29
N ASP A 70 12.79 -4.39 9.23
CA ASP A 70 14.14 -4.65 9.76
C ASP A 70 14.14 -4.90 11.28
N SER A 71 13.31 -4.16 12.03
CA SER A 71 13.17 -4.33 13.48
C SER A 71 12.19 -5.43 13.88
N MET A 72 11.43 -6.00 12.92
CA MET A 72 10.30 -6.90 13.19
C MET A 72 9.35 -6.34 14.27
N GLU A 73 9.10 -5.04 14.24
CA GLU A 73 8.26 -4.38 15.23
C GLU A 73 6.83 -4.93 15.20
N GLY A 74 6.29 -5.19 16.39
CA GLY A 74 4.97 -5.80 16.57
C GLY A 74 4.96 -7.34 16.57
N TYR A 75 6.13 -7.99 16.46
CA TYR A 75 6.26 -9.44 16.61
C TYR A 75 6.83 -9.85 17.96
N PRO A 76 6.43 -11.02 18.52
CA PRO A 76 7.01 -11.58 19.75
C PRO A 76 8.51 -11.84 19.64
N ASP A 77 9.22 -11.78 20.78
CA ASP A 77 10.67 -12.03 20.81
C ASP A 77 11.06 -13.43 20.32
N SER A 78 10.21 -14.43 20.53
CA SER A 78 10.38 -15.78 19.99
C SER A 78 10.39 -15.81 18.46
N VAL A 79 9.50 -15.03 17.84
CA VAL A 79 9.43 -14.89 16.37
C VAL A 79 10.67 -14.16 15.84
N LYS A 80 11.07 -13.06 16.49
CA LYS A 80 12.30 -12.32 16.14
C LYS A 80 13.54 -13.18 16.26
N PHE A 81 13.62 -13.98 17.33
CA PHE A 81 14.73 -14.90 17.53
C PHE A 81 14.86 -15.93 16.41
N LEU A 82 13.76 -16.59 16.03
CA LEU A 82 13.77 -17.56 14.94
C LEU A 82 14.13 -16.90 13.61
N HIS A 83 13.58 -15.72 13.33
CA HIS A 83 13.89 -14.97 12.10
C HIS A 83 15.40 -14.69 11.96
N ASN A 84 16.06 -14.34 13.05
CA ASN A 84 17.48 -13.99 13.06
C ASN A 84 18.42 -15.20 13.28
N ASN A 85 17.86 -16.41 13.46
CA ASN A 85 18.68 -17.59 13.76
C ASN A 85 19.12 -18.31 12.48
N SER A 86 20.43 -18.39 12.25
CA SER A 86 21.02 -19.05 11.07
C SER A 86 20.78 -20.57 11.01
N ASN A 87 20.49 -21.21 12.15
CA ASN A 87 20.18 -22.65 12.22
C ASN A 87 18.71 -22.96 11.95
N TRP A 88 17.88 -21.92 11.84
CA TRP A 88 16.48 -22.05 11.43
C TRP A 88 16.34 -21.87 9.93
N ASN A 89 15.43 -22.61 9.32
CA ASN A 89 15.20 -22.50 7.88
C ASN A 89 14.56 -21.16 7.52
N HIS A 90 15.36 -20.23 6.97
CA HIS A 90 14.93 -18.89 6.55
C HIS A 90 13.84 -18.87 5.44
N HIS A 91 13.40 -20.04 4.95
CA HIS A 91 12.38 -20.16 3.92
C HIS A 91 10.97 -20.30 4.46
N SER A 92 10.80 -20.39 5.78
CA SER A 92 9.46 -20.47 6.39
C SER A 92 8.95 -19.06 6.67
N PRO A 93 7.94 -18.58 5.91
CA PRO A 93 7.39 -17.24 6.11
C PRO A 93 6.50 -17.17 7.34
N ILE A 94 6.26 -15.97 7.83
CA ILE A 94 5.17 -15.66 8.75
C ILE A 94 3.88 -15.43 7.96
N LEU A 95 2.72 -15.70 8.58
CA LEU A 95 1.42 -15.54 7.91
C LEU A 95 1.22 -14.15 7.31
N SER A 96 1.66 -13.10 8.00
CA SER A 96 1.56 -11.72 7.50
C SER A 96 2.29 -11.49 6.17
N ASP A 97 3.32 -12.29 5.85
CA ASP A 97 4.09 -12.18 4.60
C ASP A 97 3.54 -13.07 3.48
N VAL A 98 2.68 -14.05 3.85
CA VAL A 98 2.04 -14.98 2.90
C VAL A 98 0.85 -14.34 2.18
N LEU A 99 0.19 -13.39 2.84
CA LEU A 99 -1.01 -12.73 2.36
C LEU A 99 -0.70 -11.36 1.80
N TYR A 100 -1.37 -10.99 0.73
CA TYR A 100 -1.40 -9.64 0.22
C TYR A 100 -2.84 -9.14 0.09
N VAL A 101 -3.08 -7.92 0.54
CA VAL A 101 -4.40 -7.31 0.58
C VAL A 101 -4.29 -5.86 0.11
N ASN A 102 -5.23 -5.42 -0.71
CA ASN A 102 -5.32 -4.02 -1.11
C ASN A 102 -5.47 -3.12 0.12
N GLU A 103 -4.87 -1.92 0.07
CA GLU A 103 -4.84 -0.96 1.18
C GLU A 103 -6.22 -0.72 1.80
N GLU A 104 -7.25 -0.66 0.98
CA GLU A 104 -8.64 -0.42 1.35
C GLU A 104 -9.21 -1.43 2.36
N TYR A 105 -8.77 -2.71 2.29
CA TYR A 105 -9.27 -3.81 3.13
C TYR A 105 -8.26 -4.29 4.17
N ARG A 106 -7.06 -3.74 4.16
CA ARG A 106 -5.93 -4.25 4.94
C ARG A 106 -6.20 -4.18 6.44
N THR A 107 -6.67 -3.04 6.92
CA THR A 107 -7.00 -2.84 8.35
C THR A 107 -8.07 -3.82 8.82
N ALA A 108 -9.12 -4.02 8.03
CA ALA A 108 -10.17 -4.97 8.34
C ALA A 108 -9.64 -6.40 8.50
N LEU A 109 -8.86 -6.87 7.53
CA LEU A 109 -8.32 -8.23 7.55
C LEU A 109 -7.24 -8.41 8.63
N GLU A 110 -6.43 -7.41 8.92
CA GLU A 110 -5.49 -7.45 10.04
C GLU A 110 -6.21 -7.70 11.37
N ASN A 111 -7.34 -7.05 11.61
CA ASN A 111 -8.08 -7.22 12.85
C ASN A 111 -8.62 -8.65 13.05
N VAL A 112 -9.10 -9.27 11.97
CA VAL A 112 -9.56 -10.66 12.03
C VAL A 112 -8.40 -11.65 12.18
N LEU A 113 -7.30 -11.38 11.51
CA LEU A 113 -6.14 -12.28 11.46
C LEU A 113 -5.11 -11.99 12.57
N GLU A 114 -5.30 -10.94 13.38
CA GLU A 114 -4.34 -10.53 14.39
C GLU A 114 -3.81 -11.67 15.27
N PRO A 115 -4.63 -12.62 15.77
CA PRO A 115 -4.15 -13.74 16.57
C PRO A 115 -3.15 -14.65 15.83
N TYR A 116 -3.17 -14.63 14.50
CA TYR A 116 -2.43 -15.55 13.64
C TYR A 116 -1.32 -14.90 12.82
N LEU A 117 -1.27 -13.57 12.73
CA LEU A 117 -0.33 -12.86 11.85
C LEU A 117 1.14 -13.17 12.14
N SER A 118 1.46 -13.49 13.40
CA SER A 118 2.82 -13.84 13.84
C SER A 118 3.14 -15.34 13.76
N TYR A 119 2.21 -16.18 13.28
CA TYR A 119 2.46 -17.61 13.12
C TYR A 119 3.38 -17.87 11.95
N TYR A 120 4.38 -18.73 12.13
CA TYR A 120 5.15 -19.27 11.03
C TYR A 120 4.33 -20.26 10.22
N VAL A 121 4.54 -20.27 8.91
CA VAL A 121 3.95 -21.26 8.00
C VAL A 121 5.04 -22.24 7.62
N VAL A 122 5.06 -23.40 8.26
CA VAL A 122 6.03 -24.47 8.03
C VAL A 122 5.42 -25.59 7.17
N ASN A 123 6.26 -26.35 6.48
CA ASN A 123 5.79 -27.39 5.59
C ASN A 123 5.11 -28.52 6.35
N ASP A 124 5.68 -28.96 7.48
CA ASP A 124 5.21 -30.10 8.26
C ASP A 124 5.56 -29.97 9.75
N LEU A 125 5.15 -30.98 10.52
CA LEU A 125 5.40 -31.06 11.95
C LEU A 125 6.91 -31.13 12.28
N GLN A 126 7.72 -31.78 11.45
CA GLN A 126 9.13 -31.95 11.71
C GLN A 126 9.84 -30.60 11.68
N GLU A 127 9.54 -29.77 10.70
CA GLU A 127 10.08 -28.41 10.61
C GLU A 127 9.62 -27.54 11.81
N GLY A 128 8.35 -27.65 12.20
CA GLY A 128 7.85 -26.96 13.39
C GLY A 128 8.55 -27.39 14.68
N LEU A 129 8.81 -28.70 14.86
CA LEU A 129 9.51 -29.22 16.04
C LEU A 129 10.97 -28.75 16.11
N GLN A 130 11.66 -28.62 14.97
CA GLN A 130 13.01 -28.06 14.94
C GLN A 130 13.04 -26.64 15.52
N ALA A 131 12.07 -25.80 15.13
CA ALA A 131 11.96 -24.45 15.68
C ALA A 131 11.63 -24.45 17.17
N VAL A 132 10.72 -25.35 17.62
CA VAL A 132 10.37 -25.48 19.06
C VAL A 132 11.59 -25.89 19.89
N HIS A 133 12.41 -26.82 19.42
CA HIS A 133 13.64 -27.21 20.10
C HIS A 133 14.64 -26.05 20.21
N LEU A 134 14.83 -25.28 19.14
CA LEU A 134 15.69 -24.10 19.17
C LEU A 134 15.21 -23.05 20.17
N LEU A 135 13.90 -22.81 20.26
CA LEU A 135 13.31 -21.90 21.23
C LEU A 135 13.50 -22.36 22.67
N ASP A 136 13.32 -23.68 22.93
CA ASP A 136 13.47 -24.28 24.25
C ASP A 136 14.93 -24.24 24.74
N GLU A 137 15.88 -24.67 23.90
CA GLU A 137 17.31 -24.64 24.19
C GLU A 137 17.82 -23.23 24.51
N ASN A 138 17.29 -22.22 23.82
CA ASN A 138 17.71 -20.82 24.00
C ASN A 138 16.80 -20.03 24.95
N LYS A 139 15.77 -20.65 25.56
CA LYS A 139 14.82 -20.04 26.49
C LYS A 139 14.16 -18.77 25.94
N LYS A 140 13.75 -18.82 24.64
CA LYS A 140 13.20 -17.68 23.91
C LYS A 140 11.66 -17.61 23.88
N GLY A 141 11.00 -18.38 24.76
CA GLY A 141 9.56 -18.41 24.85
C GLY A 141 8.92 -19.31 23.80
N LYS A 142 7.65 -19.06 23.45
CA LYS A 142 6.85 -19.88 22.55
C LYS A 142 6.53 -19.15 21.26
N ALA A 143 6.56 -19.86 20.15
CA ALA A 143 6.01 -19.42 18.86
C ALA A 143 4.94 -20.40 18.39
N ASN A 144 4.13 -19.96 17.44
CA ASN A 144 3.04 -20.74 16.87
C ASN A 144 3.33 -21.05 15.40
N PHE A 145 2.84 -22.20 14.94
CA PHE A 145 3.13 -22.70 13.60
C PHE A 145 1.88 -23.24 12.94
N PHE A 146 1.66 -22.88 11.68
CA PHE A 146 0.73 -23.57 10.79
C PHE A 146 1.49 -24.66 10.04
N LEU A 147 0.93 -25.88 10.04
CA LEU A 147 1.49 -27.03 9.35
C LEU A 147 0.83 -27.16 7.98
N LEU A 148 1.51 -26.72 6.93
CA LEU A 148 0.94 -26.54 5.60
C LEU A 148 0.39 -27.85 5.01
N ASN A 149 1.09 -28.98 5.22
CA ASN A 149 0.64 -30.29 4.76
C ASN A 149 -0.73 -30.71 5.34
N LYS A 150 -1.11 -30.22 6.52
CA LYS A 150 -2.40 -30.56 7.14
C LYS A 150 -3.57 -29.86 6.48
N PHE A 151 -3.36 -28.70 5.89
CA PHE A 151 -4.40 -27.99 5.13
C PHE A 151 -4.65 -28.63 3.76
N ALA A 152 -3.65 -29.29 3.16
CA ALA A 152 -3.82 -30.01 1.90
C ALA A 152 -4.75 -31.22 2.03
N GLU A 153 -4.83 -31.80 3.22
CA GLU A 153 -5.67 -32.99 3.52
C GLU A 153 -7.15 -32.62 3.78
N GLN A 154 -7.45 -31.32 4.04
CA GLN A 154 -8.81 -30.88 4.36
C GLN A 154 -9.64 -30.58 3.11
N GLN A 155 -10.85 -31.10 3.04
CA GLN A 155 -11.88 -30.58 2.13
C GLN A 155 -12.53 -29.38 2.81
N VAL A 156 -12.18 -28.20 2.36
CA VAL A 156 -12.88 -26.97 2.78
C VAL A 156 -14.15 -26.90 1.95
N ASP A 157 -15.30 -27.01 2.61
CA ASP A 157 -16.58 -26.75 1.97
C ASP A 157 -16.73 -25.24 1.74
N ILE A 158 -16.23 -24.79 0.60
CA ILE A 158 -16.43 -23.43 0.12
C ILE A 158 -17.79 -23.41 -0.60
N SER A 159 -18.85 -23.74 0.13
CA SER A 159 -20.18 -23.40 -0.36
C SER A 159 -20.21 -21.88 -0.52
N ALA A 160 -20.65 -21.43 -1.70
CA ALA A 160 -20.73 -20.01 -2.04
C ALA A 160 -21.78 -19.33 -1.15
N HIS A 161 -21.42 -19.11 0.11
CA HIS A 161 -22.25 -18.36 1.04
C HIS A 161 -22.25 -16.90 0.58
N GLN A 162 -23.42 -16.34 0.48
CA GLN A 162 -23.64 -14.92 0.21
C GLN A 162 -24.25 -14.29 1.45
N LEU A 163 -23.70 -13.19 1.87
CA LEU A 163 -24.25 -12.34 2.91
C LEU A 163 -24.63 -11.00 2.26
N GLU A 164 -25.88 -10.62 2.41
CA GLU A 164 -26.37 -9.37 1.85
C GLU A 164 -25.64 -8.17 2.47
N GLY A 165 -25.15 -7.26 1.64
CA GLY A 165 -24.37 -6.09 2.09
C GLY A 165 -22.94 -6.37 2.51
N ALA A 166 -22.38 -7.56 2.19
CA ALA A 166 -21.01 -7.91 2.50
C ALA A 166 -20.35 -8.72 1.38
N ILE A 167 -19.04 -8.63 1.27
CA ILE A 167 -18.23 -9.40 0.33
C ILE A 167 -17.40 -10.46 1.05
N PRO A 168 -17.13 -11.63 0.44
CA PRO A 168 -16.24 -12.62 1.04
C PRO A 168 -14.83 -12.06 1.20
N ALA A 169 -14.21 -12.25 2.37
CA ALA A 169 -12.84 -11.78 2.62
C ALA A 169 -11.82 -12.38 1.65
N LEU A 170 -12.01 -13.63 1.23
CA LEU A 170 -11.14 -14.28 0.24
C LEU A 170 -11.11 -13.58 -1.12
N SER A 171 -12.15 -12.84 -1.49
CA SER A 171 -12.22 -12.15 -2.79
C SER A 171 -11.27 -10.95 -2.90
N VAL A 172 -10.76 -10.45 -1.77
CA VAL A 172 -9.87 -9.28 -1.70
C VAL A 172 -8.46 -9.63 -1.25
N VAL A 173 -8.15 -10.93 -1.13
CA VAL A 173 -6.85 -11.46 -0.72
C VAL A 173 -6.15 -12.12 -1.90
N GLU A 174 -4.92 -11.71 -2.13
CA GLU A 174 -4.00 -12.39 -3.04
C GLU A 174 -3.07 -13.29 -2.22
N VAL A 175 -2.94 -14.54 -2.67
CA VAL A 175 -2.10 -15.55 -2.02
C VAL A 175 -1.55 -16.50 -3.06
N GLU A 176 -0.32 -16.98 -2.87
CA GLU A 176 0.25 -18.03 -3.72
C GLU A 176 -0.55 -19.33 -3.59
N GLU A 177 -0.63 -20.12 -4.67
CA GLU A 177 -1.43 -21.34 -4.73
C GLU A 177 -1.09 -22.33 -3.61
N ARG A 178 0.17 -22.43 -3.22
CA ARG A 178 0.61 -23.32 -2.12
C ARG A 178 -0.02 -22.98 -0.76
N TYR A 179 -0.42 -21.73 -0.56
CA TYR A 179 -1.03 -21.24 0.70
C TYR A 179 -2.54 -21.05 0.61
N ARG A 180 -3.13 -21.32 -0.56
CA ARG A 180 -4.56 -21.10 -0.80
C ARG A 180 -5.43 -21.82 0.23
N ARG A 181 -5.15 -23.09 0.53
CA ARG A 181 -5.92 -23.87 1.51
C ARG A 181 -5.84 -23.30 2.93
N LEU A 182 -4.70 -22.75 3.31
CA LEU A 182 -4.54 -22.04 4.57
C LEU A 182 -5.39 -20.77 4.60
N ALA A 183 -5.37 -19.96 3.54
CA ALA A 183 -6.21 -18.77 3.42
C ALA A 183 -7.71 -19.12 3.46
N GLU A 184 -8.13 -20.16 2.75
CA GLU A 184 -9.50 -20.68 2.77
C GLU A 184 -9.93 -21.10 4.18
N HIS A 185 -9.06 -21.78 4.93
CA HIS A 185 -9.33 -22.17 6.31
C HIS A 185 -9.53 -20.96 7.24
N LEU A 186 -8.69 -19.93 7.10
CA LEU A 186 -8.73 -18.75 7.96
C LEU A 186 -9.85 -17.77 7.59
N LEU A 187 -10.18 -17.65 6.32
CA LEU A 187 -11.04 -16.60 5.79
C LEU A 187 -12.30 -17.10 5.09
N GLY A 188 -12.49 -18.42 4.96
CA GLY A 188 -13.61 -18.98 4.20
C GLY A 188 -15.00 -18.64 4.76
N ASN A 189 -15.08 -18.32 6.05
CA ASN A 189 -16.33 -17.90 6.72
C ASN A 189 -16.31 -16.42 7.14
N VAL A 190 -15.41 -15.60 6.58
CA VAL A 190 -15.24 -14.18 6.91
C VAL A 190 -15.79 -13.33 5.79
N PHE A 191 -16.59 -12.32 6.16
CA PHE A 191 -17.19 -11.35 5.25
C PHE A 191 -16.84 -9.93 5.66
N ILE A 192 -16.64 -9.06 4.67
CA ILE A 192 -16.36 -7.64 4.85
C ILE A 192 -17.61 -6.87 4.51
N ALA A 193 -18.10 -6.06 5.44
CA ALA A 193 -19.30 -5.24 5.30
C ALA A 193 -18.96 -3.75 5.26
N ASP A 194 -19.73 -3.00 4.46
CA ASP A 194 -19.58 -1.55 4.37
C ASP A 194 -20.28 -0.79 5.53
N SER A 195 -21.17 -1.48 6.26
CA SER A 195 -21.96 -0.87 7.34
C SER A 195 -22.23 -1.82 8.50
N GLU A 196 -22.62 -1.25 9.65
CA GLU A 196 -22.98 -2.01 10.85
C GLU A 196 -24.21 -2.89 10.67
N ASP A 197 -25.10 -2.59 9.73
CA ASP A 197 -26.35 -3.34 9.54
C ASP A 197 -26.11 -4.80 9.19
N ALA A 198 -25.09 -5.09 8.41
CA ALA A 198 -24.69 -6.45 8.05
C ALA A 198 -24.19 -7.27 9.25
N LEU A 199 -23.73 -6.61 10.32
CA LEU A 199 -23.29 -7.30 11.55
C LEU A 199 -24.45 -7.97 12.28
N GLN A 200 -25.67 -7.44 12.18
CA GLN A 200 -26.86 -8.00 12.85
C GLN A 200 -27.31 -9.31 12.22
N ASN A 201 -27.14 -9.46 10.92
CA ASN A 201 -27.62 -10.60 10.13
C ASN A 201 -26.49 -11.56 9.72
N SER A 202 -25.49 -11.75 10.58
CA SER A 202 -24.26 -12.48 10.25
C SER A 202 -24.42 -13.99 10.04
N ASN A 203 -25.58 -14.59 10.35
CA ASN A 203 -25.91 -16.01 10.15
C ASN A 203 -24.82 -17.01 10.64
N GLY A 204 -24.05 -16.61 11.67
CA GLY A 204 -22.95 -17.42 12.20
C GLY A 204 -21.60 -17.22 11.52
N PHE A 205 -21.53 -16.40 10.48
CA PHE A 205 -20.28 -15.96 9.86
C PHE A 205 -19.56 -14.91 10.72
N VAL A 206 -18.26 -14.78 10.49
CA VAL A 206 -17.47 -13.66 11.00
C VAL A 206 -17.66 -12.49 10.04
N VAL A 207 -18.14 -11.38 10.56
CA VAL A 207 -18.37 -10.15 9.76
C VAL A 207 -17.50 -9.04 10.32
N ILE A 208 -16.73 -8.40 9.44
CA ILE A 208 -15.88 -7.26 9.75
C ILE A 208 -16.35 -6.03 8.98
N GLU A 209 -16.35 -4.89 9.64
CA GLU A 209 -16.55 -3.63 8.96
C GLU A 209 -15.27 -3.24 8.18
N LYS A 210 -15.44 -2.72 6.98
CA LYS A 210 -14.36 -2.37 6.05
C LYS A 210 -13.27 -1.48 6.66
N ASN A 211 -13.67 -0.55 7.54
CA ASN A 211 -12.73 0.33 8.26
C ASN A 211 -11.98 -0.37 9.41
N GLY A 212 -12.29 -1.64 9.71
CA GLY A 212 -11.67 -2.39 10.79
C GLY A 212 -12.17 -2.07 12.20
N LYS A 213 -13.19 -1.25 12.34
CA LYS A 213 -13.68 -0.80 13.65
C LYS A 213 -14.36 -1.91 14.45
N TYR A 214 -15.05 -2.82 13.78
CA TYR A 214 -15.79 -3.92 14.41
C TYR A 214 -15.48 -5.25 13.75
N VAL A 215 -15.33 -6.28 14.58
CA VAL A 215 -15.27 -7.69 14.16
C VAL A 215 -16.31 -8.46 14.96
N LYS A 216 -17.32 -9.00 14.29
CA LYS A 216 -18.36 -9.81 14.93
C LYS A 216 -18.17 -11.27 14.57
N GLY A 217 -17.84 -12.07 15.56
CA GLY A 217 -17.89 -13.54 15.48
C GLY A 217 -19.26 -14.08 15.81
N LYS A 218 -19.40 -15.41 15.81
CA LYS A 218 -20.66 -16.08 16.16
C LYS A 218 -21.14 -15.72 17.58
N TYR A 219 -20.20 -15.62 18.52
CA TYR A 219 -20.49 -15.39 19.95
C TYR A 219 -19.73 -14.20 20.54
N SER A 220 -19.02 -13.43 19.71
CA SER A 220 -18.13 -12.37 20.17
C SER A 220 -18.29 -11.12 19.34
N LEU A 221 -17.99 -10.01 19.94
CA LEU A 221 -17.83 -8.72 19.28
C LEU A 221 -16.53 -8.09 19.78
N THR A 222 -15.66 -7.73 18.84
CA THR A 222 -14.46 -6.96 19.11
C THR A 222 -14.60 -5.62 18.38
N GLY A 223 -14.22 -4.53 19.03
CA GLY A 223 -14.31 -3.22 18.39
C GLY A 223 -13.67 -2.15 19.27
N GLY A 224 -13.48 -0.98 18.66
CA GLY A 224 -12.86 0.16 19.32
C GLY A 224 -12.25 1.13 18.33
N SER A 225 -11.24 1.90 18.77
CA SER A 225 -10.49 2.79 17.89
C SER A 225 -9.40 2.02 17.14
N VAL A 226 -9.22 2.36 15.88
CA VAL A 226 -8.13 1.83 15.04
C VAL A 226 -6.79 2.43 15.51
N GLY A 227 -5.79 1.58 15.76
CA GLY A 227 -4.47 1.99 16.20
C GLY A 227 -3.62 2.54 15.05
N LEU A 228 -2.56 3.31 15.39
CA LEU A 228 -1.66 3.94 14.41
C LEU A 228 -0.87 2.95 13.52
N ILE A 229 -0.71 1.71 13.99
CA ILE A 229 0.09 0.66 13.31
C ILE A 229 -0.81 -0.35 12.58
N GLU A 230 -2.13 -0.26 12.76
CA GLU A 230 -3.07 -1.13 12.07
C GLU A 230 -3.05 -0.87 10.56
N GLY A 231 -3.24 -1.92 9.78
CA GLY A 231 -3.14 -1.88 8.32
C GLY A 231 -1.70 -1.91 7.79
N LYS A 232 -0.68 -2.12 8.65
CA LYS A 232 0.74 -2.12 8.27
C LYS A 232 1.47 -3.44 8.53
N LYS A 233 0.75 -4.51 8.89
CA LYS A 233 1.35 -5.82 9.19
C LYS A 233 1.31 -6.76 7.99
N ILE A 234 0.17 -6.84 7.28
CA ILE A 234 -0.01 -7.74 6.14
C ILE A 234 0.73 -7.24 4.90
N GLY A 235 1.51 -8.11 4.30
CA GLY A 235 2.18 -7.85 3.00
C GLY A 235 3.23 -6.75 3.05
N ARG A 236 3.92 -6.54 4.18
CA ARG A 236 4.94 -5.50 4.36
C ARG A 236 6.00 -5.53 3.26
N VAL A 237 6.55 -6.71 2.96
CA VAL A 237 7.60 -6.86 1.95
C VAL A 237 7.11 -6.45 0.57
N LYS A 238 5.94 -6.96 0.14
CA LYS A 238 5.35 -6.59 -1.16
C LYS A 238 4.98 -5.12 -1.25
N ASN A 239 4.51 -4.53 -0.15
CA ASN A 239 4.23 -3.10 -0.08
C ASN A 239 5.52 -2.26 -0.17
N LEU A 240 6.61 -2.70 0.46
CA LEU A 240 7.92 -2.06 0.37
C LEU A 240 8.44 -2.08 -1.07
N GLU A 241 8.34 -3.22 -1.76
CA GLU A 241 8.72 -3.36 -3.18
C GLU A 241 7.93 -2.39 -4.07
N LYS A 242 6.61 -2.26 -3.87
CA LYS A 242 5.79 -1.30 -4.62
C LYS A 242 6.21 0.14 -4.37
N LEU A 243 6.44 0.53 -3.11
CA LEU A 243 6.91 1.88 -2.78
C LEU A 243 8.31 2.15 -3.35
N GLN A 244 9.16 1.15 -3.41
CA GLN A 244 10.48 1.24 -4.03
C GLN A 244 10.36 1.52 -5.53
N GLU A 245 9.50 0.82 -6.24
CA GLU A 245 9.23 1.07 -7.67
C GLU A 245 8.67 2.47 -7.90
N GLU A 246 7.69 2.91 -7.09
CA GLU A 246 7.07 4.24 -7.20
C GLU A 246 8.03 5.38 -6.91
N THR A 247 8.95 5.20 -5.96
CA THR A 247 9.87 6.26 -5.51
C THR A 247 11.20 6.27 -6.23
N GLY A 248 11.55 5.19 -6.95
CA GLY A 248 12.86 5.01 -7.58
C GLY A 248 14.02 4.92 -6.57
N VAL A 249 13.74 4.65 -5.29
CA VAL A 249 14.77 4.45 -4.26
C VAL A 249 15.45 3.12 -4.54
N GLN A 250 16.75 3.15 -4.80
CA GLN A 250 17.56 1.93 -4.90
C GLN A 250 17.91 1.41 -3.50
N SER A 251 17.78 0.11 -3.29
CA SER A 251 18.09 -0.59 -2.04
C SER A 251 19.60 -0.64 -1.75
#